data_f76af05682c3a0bc1f66062a57f9e693
#
_entry.id   f76af05682c3a0bc1f66062a57f9e693
#
_cell.length_a   1.000
_cell.length_b   1.000
_cell.length_c   1.000
_cell.angle_alpha   90.00
_cell.angle_beta   90.00
_cell.angle_gamma   90.00
#
_symmetry.space_group_name_H-M   'P 1'
#
loop_
_entity.id
_entity.type
_entity.pdbx_description
1 polymer ?
#
loop_
_entity_poly.entity_id
_entity_poly.type
_entity_poly.pdbx_seq_one_letter_code
_entity_poly.pdbx_strand_id
1 'polypeptide(L)'
;SYYVKAEILKLNYYPHSGHCFPELVEKENGKIKAEMRALIWSSQFQTINDRFLTITGEPLKENITILCLASVEFSARYGLSLHIEDIEPIYTLGEMERNRRETIAKLKKEGIFDANKRLKLPLVPKRIAVISVETSQGFNDFMVTLHKNSWNYKYDCELFPSILQGDKAITTITQRLEEISKRRDDFDCIVIVRGGGGDVGLSCYDDYTLAKAIATAPLPIIAGIGHSTNDTISGMVSYANKITPTEVAYFLIQQYHNFSIAVEDCQTQISNFALNILKEERFFFSQIGNFIRHSAEKFSSVKLQQIENEKNKIKSEVKQFLEKNRFLLKEAETKVNLLHPDNILKRGYSITMQNGKAVRSADEVTDDIIITKLYNGTIKSKIEK
;
A
#
# COMPACT_ATOMS: atom_id res chain seq x y z
N SER A 1 -1.24 49.19 -17.10
CA SER A 1 -1.26 47.77 -16.75
C SER A 1 -2.51 47.43 -15.97
N TYR A 2 -3.04 46.25 -16.13
CA TYR A 2 -4.27 45.73 -15.48
C TYR A 2 -4.00 44.41 -14.84
N TYR A 3 -4.70 44.11 -13.74
CA TYR A 3 -4.72 42.74 -13.21
C TYR A 3 -5.66 41.88 -14.04
N VAL A 4 -5.13 40.80 -14.60
CA VAL A 4 -5.84 39.85 -15.43
C VAL A 4 -5.80 38.49 -14.76
N LYS A 5 -6.99 37.89 -14.54
CA LYS A 5 -7.14 36.51 -14.11
C LYS A 5 -7.32 35.66 -15.36
N ALA A 6 -6.47 34.63 -15.55
CA ALA A 6 -6.56 33.68 -16.65
C ALA A 6 -5.89 32.36 -16.28
N GLU A 7 -6.23 31.31 -17.02
CA GLU A 7 -5.55 30.03 -16.93
C GLU A 7 -4.48 29.92 -18.04
N ILE A 8 -3.30 29.43 -17.72
CA ILE A 8 -2.25 29.15 -18.69
C ILE A 8 -2.60 27.85 -19.40
N LEU A 9 -2.99 27.93 -20.68
CA LEU A 9 -3.25 26.75 -21.51
C LEU A 9 -1.95 26.11 -22.00
N LYS A 10 -1.01 26.94 -22.48
CA LYS A 10 0.34 26.55 -22.91
C LYS A 10 1.34 27.57 -22.42
N LEU A 11 2.53 27.11 -22.01
CA LEU A 11 3.57 28.01 -21.51
C LEU A 11 4.53 28.49 -22.59
N ASN A 12 4.88 27.67 -23.58
CA ASN A 12 5.73 27.99 -24.74
C ASN A 12 7.03 28.75 -24.36
N TYR A 13 7.85 28.16 -23.48
CA TYR A 13 9.14 28.70 -23.10
C TYR A 13 10.22 28.37 -24.12
N TYR A 14 11.01 29.37 -24.54
CA TYR A 14 12.10 29.25 -25.52
C TYR A 14 13.46 29.45 -24.84
N PRO A 15 14.20 28.36 -24.51
CA PRO A 15 15.45 28.47 -23.74
C PRO A 15 16.54 29.31 -24.41
N HIS A 16 16.58 29.29 -25.75
CA HIS A 16 17.61 30.07 -26.49
C HIS A 16 17.44 31.58 -26.37
N SER A 17 16.22 32.10 -26.30
CA SER A 17 15.94 33.53 -26.16
C SER A 17 15.59 33.92 -24.75
N GLY A 18 15.25 32.95 -23.87
CA GLY A 18 14.76 33.16 -22.53
C GLY A 18 13.35 33.76 -22.48
N HIS A 19 12.69 33.97 -23.62
CA HIS A 19 11.32 34.48 -23.67
C HIS A 19 10.30 33.39 -23.45
N CYS A 20 9.17 33.75 -22.84
CA CYS A 20 8.02 32.87 -22.67
C CYS A 20 6.79 33.49 -23.35
N PHE A 21 6.06 32.68 -24.10
CA PHE A 21 4.85 33.09 -24.84
C PHE A 21 3.65 32.25 -24.36
N PRO A 22 3.11 32.54 -23.18
CA PRO A 22 1.99 31.78 -22.68
C PRO A 22 0.72 32.07 -23.49
N GLU A 23 -0.08 31.01 -23.71
CA GLU A 23 -1.45 31.09 -24.19
C GLU A 23 -2.37 31.11 -22.99
N LEU A 24 -3.09 32.19 -22.78
CA LEU A 24 -3.99 32.42 -21.67
C LEU A 24 -5.43 32.17 -22.13
N VAL A 25 -6.22 31.47 -21.28
CA VAL A 25 -7.62 31.23 -21.55
C VAL A 25 -8.50 31.60 -20.37
N GLU A 26 -9.69 32.06 -20.65
CA GLU A 26 -10.80 32.12 -19.72
C GLU A 26 -11.75 30.95 -19.99
N LYS A 27 -12.02 30.14 -18.97
CA LYS A 27 -12.95 29.02 -19.06
C LYS A 27 -14.23 29.32 -18.28
N GLU A 28 -15.37 29.02 -18.88
CA GLU A 28 -16.67 29.06 -18.23
C GLU A 28 -17.35 27.70 -18.43
N ASN A 29 -17.76 27.04 -17.35
CA ASN A 29 -18.34 25.68 -17.36
C ASN A 29 -17.49 24.63 -18.13
N GLY A 30 -16.15 24.73 -18.05
CA GLY A 30 -15.22 23.83 -18.73
C GLY A 30 -15.00 24.10 -20.22
N LYS A 31 -15.65 25.14 -20.79
CA LYS A 31 -15.46 25.56 -22.19
C LYS A 31 -14.63 26.85 -22.24
N ILE A 32 -13.74 26.92 -23.20
CA ILE A 32 -12.95 28.12 -23.47
C ILE A 32 -13.88 29.21 -23.98
N LYS A 33 -13.97 30.32 -23.24
CA LYS A 33 -14.76 31.51 -23.57
C LYS A 33 -13.95 32.54 -24.33
N ALA A 34 -12.70 32.71 -23.91
CA ALA A 34 -11.75 33.62 -24.53
C ALA A 34 -10.34 33.04 -24.50
N GLU A 35 -9.54 33.39 -25.49
CA GLU A 35 -8.14 33.02 -25.59
C GLU A 35 -7.32 34.28 -25.95
N MET A 36 -6.16 34.45 -25.32
CA MET A 36 -5.27 35.56 -25.56
C MET A 36 -3.82 35.11 -25.48
N ARG A 37 -3.04 35.47 -26.47
CA ARG A 37 -1.57 35.29 -26.43
C ARG A 37 -0.96 36.27 -25.45
N ALA A 38 0.05 35.81 -24.75
CA ALA A 38 0.81 36.69 -23.86
C ALA A 38 2.31 36.54 -24.11
N LEU A 39 3.08 37.47 -23.58
CA LEU A 39 4.52 37.53 -23.67
C LEU A 39 5.09 37.86 -22.30
N ILE A 40 6.13 37.17 -21.89
CA ILE A 40 6.97 37.47 -20.75
C ILE A 40 8.40 37.60 -21.26
N TRP A 41 9.00 38.76 -21.11
CA TRP A 41 10.38 39.01 -21.52
C TRP A 41 11.36 38.18 -20.70
N SER A 42 12.50 37.82 -21.28
CA SER A 42 13.52 37.00 -20.63
C SER A 42 14.03 37.59 -19.33
N SER A 43 14.15 38.89 -19.25
CA SER A 43 14.57 39.58 -18.03
C SER A 43 13.58 39.45 -16.85
N GLN A 44 12.32 39.27 -17.15
CA GLN A 44 11.25 39.13 -16.16
C GLN A 44 10.91 37.69 -15.86
N PHE A 45 10.94 36.82 -16.87
CA PHE A 45 10.49 35.42 -16.75
C PHE A 45 11.22 34.67 -15.65
N GLN A 46 12.54 34.79 -15.59
CA GLN A 46 13.32 34.09 -14.57
C GLN A 46 12.99 34.57 -13.15
N THR A 47 12.93 35.89 -12.95
CA THR A 47 12.58 36.48 -11.65
C THR A 47 11.17 36.08 -11.21
N ILE A 48 10.20 36.16 -12.13
CA ILE A 48 8.81 35.77 -11.86
C ILE A 48 8.74 34.27 -11.53
N ASN A 49 9.38 33.44 -12.32
CA ASN A 49 9.34 31.98 -12.14
C ASN A 49 10.05 31.54 -10.86
N ASP A 50 11.19 32.11 -10.50
CA ASP A 50 11.91 31.82 -9.26
C ASP A 50 11.11 32.25 -8.01
N ARG A 51 10.49 33.43 -8.05
CA ARG A 51 9.58 33.87 -6.99
C ARG A 51 8.35 33.01 -6.90
N PHE A 52 7.78 32.61 -8.04
CA PHE A 52 6.63 31.72 -8.11
C PHE A 52 6.97 30.35 -7.52
N LEU A 53 8.11 29.78 -7.90
CA LEU A 53 8.61 28.52 -7.36
C LEU A 53 8.82 28.59 -5.85
N THR A 54 9.42 29.65 -5.35
CA THR A 54 9.69 29.83 -3.91
C THR A 54 8.41 29.85 -3.07
N ILE A 55 7.33 30.48 -3.59
CA ILE A 55 6.09 30.68 -2.84
C ILE A 55 5.12 29.48 -3.03
N THR A 56 5.01 28.96 -4.26
CA THR A 56 4.04 27.90 -4.58
C THR A 56 4.63 26.48 -4.48
N GLY A 57 5.96 26.36 -4.38
CA GLY A 57 6.66 25.07 -4.45
C GLY A 57 6.80 24.50 -5.86
N GLU A 58 6.25 25.14 -6.88
CA GLU A 58 6.30 24.68 -8.27
C GLU A 58 6.63 25.84 -9.24
N PRO A 59 7.34 25.56 -10.35
CA PRO A 59 7.53 26.55 -11.38
C PRO A 59 6.23 26.87 -12.11
N LEU A 60 6.20 27.95 -12.85
CA LEU A 60 5.11 28.25 -13.77
C LEU A 60 4.93 27.09 -14.74
N LYS A 61 3.70 26.64 -14.89
CA LYS A 61 3.33 25.50 -15.73
C LYS A 61 1.98 25.70 -16.41
N GLU A 62 1.63 24.78 -17.27
CA GLU A 62 0.32 24.72 -17.92
C GLU A 62 -0.78 24.32 -16.92
N ASN A 63 -2.02 24.62 -17.25
CA ASN A 63 -3.24 24.30 -16.48
C ASN A 63 -3.31 24.88 -15.07
N ILE A 64 -2.66 26.03 -14.83
CA ILE A 64 -2.79 26.80 -13.58
C ILE A 64 -3.49 28.13 -13.83
N THR A 65 -4.31 28.53 -12.86
CA THR A 65 -4.94 29.86 -12.86
C THR A 65 -4.00 30.86 -12.19
N ILE A 66 -3.68 31.91 -12.91
CA ILE A 66 -2.81 33.01 -12.44
C ILE A 66 -3.58 34.33 -12.34
N LEU A 67 -3.11 35.18 -11.46
CA LEU A 67 -3.42 36.60 -11.48
C LEU A 67 -2.16 37.33 -11.90
N CYS A 68 -2.16 37.89 -13.10
CA CYS A 68 -1.00 38.63 -13.63
C CYS A 68 -1.28 40.10 -13.79
N LEU A 69 -0.25 40.90 -13.57
CA LEU A 69 -0.23 42.32 -13.95
C LEU A 69 0.23 42.39 -15.41
N ALA A 70 -0.62 42.86 -16.31
CA ALA A 70 -0.35 42.84 -17.72
C ALA A 70 -0.75 44.17 -18.40
N SER A 71 -0.02 44.54 -19.43
CA SER A 71 -0.37 45.60 -20.36
C SER A 71 -0.80 44.99 -21.71
N VAL A 72 -1.68 45.71 -22.40
CA VAL A 72 -2.15 45.30 -23.73
C VAL A 72 -1.18 45.87 -24.78
N GLU A 73 -0.65 44.99 -25.61
CA GLU A 73 0.23 45.38 -26.73
C GLU A 73 -0.41 44.98 -28.06
N PHE A 74 -0.25 45.82 -29.04
CA PHE A 74 -0.66 45.55 -30.42
C PHE A 74 0.55 45.57 -31.35
N SER A 75 0.72 44.49 -32.07
CA SER A 75 1.72 44.37 -33.13
C SER A 75 1.02 44.21 -34.47
N ALA A 76 1.43 44.99 -35.45
CA ALA A 76 0.89 44.88 -36.84
C ALA A 76 1.09 43.49 -37.44
N ARG A 77 2.10 42.71 -36.97
CA ARG A 77 2.42 41.36 -37.47
C ARG A 77 1.73 40.25 -36.65
N TYR A 78 1.58 40.44 -35.34
CA TYR A 78 1.14 39.38 -34.44
C TYR A 78 -0.22 39.64 -33.79
N GLY A 79 -0.80 40.82 -34.04
CA GLY A 79 -2.11 41.21 -33.49
C GLY A 79 -2.02 41.69 -32.05
N LEU A 80 -3.13 41.47 -31.35
CA LEU A 80 -3.30 41.84 -29.94
C LEU A 80 -2.67 40.77 -29.04
N SER A 81 -1.88 41.17 -28.05
CA SER A 81 -1.28 40.32 -27.05
C SER A 81 -1.20 41.01 -25.67
N LEU A 82 -1.02 40.24 -24.63
CA LEU A 82 -0.75 40.76 -23.29
C LEU A 82 0.76 40.69 -23.01
N HIS A 83 1.35 41.79 -22.57
CA HIS A 83 2.66 41.75 -21.98
C HIS A 83 2.51 41.61 -20.47
N ILE A 84 2.92 40.44 -19.94
CA ILE A 84 2.89 40.14 -18.51
C ILE A 84 4.12 40.75 -17.85
N GLU A 85 3.88 41.69 -16.97
CA GLU A 85 4.91 42.43 -16.21
C GLU A 85 5.22 41.68 -14.91
N ASP A 86 4.19 41.07 -14.29
CA ASP A 86 4.32 40.33 -13.04
C ASP A 86 3.19 39.32 -12.86
N ILE A 87 3.41 38.32 -12.01
CA ILE A 87 2.43 37.30 -11.63
C ILE A 87 2.36 37.24 -10.10
N GLU A 88 1.16 37.23 -9.55
CA GLU A 88 0.91 37.14 -8.11
C GLU A 88 0.83 35.65 -7.65
N PRO A 89 1.89 35.10 -7.02
CA PRO A 89 1.90 33.69 -6.67
C PRO A 89 0.91 33.32 -5.55
N ILE A 90 0.65 34.25 -4.61
CA ILE A 90 -0.28 34.00 -3.48
C ILE A 90 -1.69 33.77 -4.00
N TYR A 91 -2.09 34.43 -5.07
CA TYR A 91 -3.38 34.18 -5.70
C TYR A 91 -3.50 32.75 -6.21
N THR A 92 -2.48 32.27 -6.94
CA THR A 92 -2.45 30.89 -7.46
C THR A 92 -2.48 29.87 -6.33
N LEU A 93 -1.71 30.10 -5.26
CA LEU A 93 -1.71 29.26 -4.07
C LEU A 93 -3.12 29.17 -3.44
N GLY A 94 -3.83 30.30 -3.34
CA GLY A 94 -5.21 30.35 -2.86
C GLY A 94 -6.19 29.56 -3.75
N GLU A 95 -6.05 29.64 -5.07
CA GLU A 95 -6.85 28.83 -6.01
C GLU A 95 -6.52 27.33 -5.91
N MET A 96 -5.24 26.98 -5.77
CA MET A 96 -4.82 25.58 -5.57
C MET A 96 -5.45 25.00 -4.28
N GLU A 97 -5.42 25.72 -3.19
CA GLU A 97 -6.03 25.30 -1.92
C GLU A 97 -7.57 25.21 -2.02
N ARG A 98 -8.21 26.11 -2.76
CA ARG A 98 -9.64 26.04 -3.03
C ARG A 98 -9.98 24.79 -3.84
N ASN A 99 -9.28 24.53 -4.93
CA ASN A 99 -9.46 23.34 -5.77
C ASN A 99 -9.26 22.05 -4.96
N ARG A 100 -8.27 22.04 -4.06
CA ARG A 100 -8.01 20.92 -3.14
C ARG A 100 -9.21 20.66 -2.22
N ARG A 101 -9.78 21.70 -1.62
CA ARG A 101 -10.98 21.58 -0.77
C ARG A 101 -12.20 21.10 -1.55
N GLU A 102 -12.40 21.59 -2.78
CA GLU A 102 -13.48 21.17 -3.66
C GLU A 102 -13.32 19.70 -4.06
N THR A 103 -12.11 19.25 -4.38
CA THR A 103 -11.78 17.83 -4.67
C THR A 103 -12.11 16.93 -3.48
N ILE A 104 -11.66 17.30 -2.27
CA ILE A 104 -11.97 16.54 -1.05
C ILE A 104 -13.49 16.48 -0.81
N ALA A 105 -14.18 17.62 -0.93
CA ALA A 105 -15.65 17.67 -0.75
C ALA A 105 -16.35 16.76 -1.75
N LYS A 106 -15.92 16.74 -3.01
CA LYS A 106 -16.49 15.91 -4.07
C LYS A 106 -16.28 14.41 -3.77
N LEU A 107 -15.07 13.99 -3.39
CA LEU A 107 -14.76 12.61 -3.02
C LEU A 107 -15.58 12.15 -1.79
N LYS A 108 -15.77 13.03 -0.82
CA LYS A 108 -16.63 12.76 0.35
C LYS A 108 -18.12 12.65 -0.04
N LYS A 109 -18.61 13.53 -0.90
CA LYS A 109 -20.00 13.49 -1.42
C LYS A 109 -20.26 12.20 -2.21
N GLU A 110 -19.30 11.72 -2.97
CA GLU A 110 -19.36 10.43 -3.69
C GLU A 110 -19.22 9.21 -2.75
N GLY A 111 -18.86 9.40 -1.47
CA GLY A 111 -18.70 8.34 -0.48
C GLY A 111 -17.45 7.48 -0.67
N ILE A 112 -16.52 7.88 -1.55
CA ILE A 112 -15.33 7.11 -1.92
C ILE A 112 -14.05 7.55 -1.17
N PHE A 113 -14.07 8.66 -0.43
CA PHE A 113 -12.90 9.24 0.22
C PHE A 113 -12.16 8.24 1.12
N ASP A 114 -12.87 7.37 1.83
CA ASP A 114 -12.30 6.35 2.71
C ASP A 114 -12.45 4.92 2.16
N ALA A 115 -12.80 4.76 0.88
CA ALA A 115 -13.10 3.45 0.32
C ALA A 115 -11.86 2.52 0.35
N ASN A 116 -10.68 3.01 -0.04
CA ASN A 116 -9.46 2.24 -0.01
C ASN A 116 -8.99 1.93 1.43
N LYS A 117 -9.21 2.85 2.38
CA LYS A 117 -8.90 2.62 3.81
C LYS A 117 -9.71 1.49 4.45
N ARG A 118 -10.90 1.20 3.90
CA ARG A 118 -11.78 0.12 4.39
C ARG A 118 -11.38 -1.26 3.87
N LEU A 119 -10.48 -1.32 2.91
CA LEU A 119 -9.97 -2.58 2.42
C LEU A 119 -9.14 -3.28 3.50
N LYS A 120 -9.08 -4.59 3.44
CA LYS A 120 -8.28 -5.38 4.37
C LYS A 120 -6.91 -5.66 3.75
N LEU A 121 -5.86 -5.18 4.38
CA LEU A 121 -4.51 -5.62 4.07
C LEU A 121 -4.33 -7.05 4.60
N PRO A 122 -3.81 -8.01 3.82
CA PRO A 122 -3.46 -9.33 4.31
C PRO A 122 -2.50 -9.24 5.52
N LEU A 123 -2.61 -10.19 6.45
CA LEU A 123 -1.72 -10.24 7.62
C LEU A 123 -0.24 -10.33 7.23
N VAL A 124 0.03 -10.97 6.10
CA VAL A 124 1.36 -11.14 5.52
C VAL A 124 1.31 -10.68 4.05
N PRO A 125 1.41 -9.37 3.78
CA PRO A 125 1.43 -8.85 2.42
C PRO A 125 2.78 -9.19 1.77
N LYS A 126 2.78 -10.17 0.87
CA LYS A 126 4.00 -10.69 0.24
C LYS A 126 4.15 -10.26 -1.21
N ARG A 127 3.07 -10.24 -1.97
CA ARG A 127 3.05 -9.92 -3.39
C ARG A 127 2.67 -8.46 -3.58
N ILE A 128 3.63 -7.65 -4.01
CA ILE A 128 3.52 -6.19 -3.98
C ILE A 128 3.65 -5.66 -5.41
N ALA A 129 2.62 -4.94 -5.89
CA ALA A 129 2.72 -4.16 -7.10
C ALA A 129 3.32 -2.78 -6.75
N VAL A 130 4.45 -2.43 -7.33
CA VAL A 130 5.15 -1.17 -7.05
C VAL A 130 5.02 -0.23 -8.23
N ILE A 131 4.35 0.91 -8.05
CA ILE A 131 4.29 1.98 -9.04
C ILE A 131 5.40 2.97 -8.70
N SER A 132 6.43 3.05 -9.56
CA SER A 132 7.57 3.94 -9.37
C SER A 132 8.30 4.21 -10.68
N VAL A 133 9.31 5.09 -10.62
CA VAL A 133 10.30 5.23 -11.68
C VAL A 133 11.44 4.26 -11.39
N GLU A 134 11.77 3.39 -12.33
CA GLU A 134 12.78 2.33 -12.17
C GLU A 134 14.14 2.86 -11.70
N THR A 135 14.57 4.00 -12.24
CA THR A 135 15.86 4.63 -11.94
C THR A 135 15.82 5.57 -10.74
N SER A 136 14.67 5.69 -10.05
CA SER A 136 14.55 6.63 -8.94
C SER A 136 15.25 6.14 -7.69
N GLN A 137 15.88 7.07 -6.97
CA GLN A 137 16.49 6.79 -5.68
C GLN A 137 15.47 6.22 -4.68
N GLY A 138 14.23 6.75 -4.68
CA GLY A 138 13.20 6.27 -3.76
C GLY A 138 12.75 4.84 -4.02
N PHE A 139 12.70 4.40 -5.28
CA PHE A 139 12.45 2.99 -5.60
C PHE A 139 13.59 2.11 -5.09
N ASN A 140 14.83 2.53 -5.33
CA ASN A 140 16.00 1.79 -4.84
C ASN A 140 16.03 1.71 -3.32
N ASP A 141 15.78 2.82 -2.61
CA ASP A 141 15.75 2.86 -1.14
C ASP A 141 14.65 1.96 -0.57
N PHE A 142 13.46 1.96 -1.20
CA PHE A 142 12.36 1.06 -0.86
C PHE A 142 12.78 -0.41 -1.01
N MET A 143 13.33 -0.79 -2.17
CA MET A 143 13.71 -2.17 -2.46
C MET A 143 14.86 -2.65 -1.57
N VAL A 144 15.87 -1.81 -1.36
CA VAL A 144 16.99 -2.13 -0.47
C VAL A 144 16.53 -2.34 0.96
N THR A 145 15.68 -1.44 1.48
CA THR A 145 15.14 -1.56 2.83
C THR A 145 14.28 -2.81 3.00
N LEU A 146 13.44 -3.10 2.01
CA LEU A 146 12.53 -4.23 2.05
C LEU A 146 13.28 -5.57 1.99
N HIS A 147 14.32 -5.68 1.15
CA HIS A 147 15.07 -6.92 0.99
C HIS A 147 16.17 -7.13 2.03
N LYS A 148 16.76 -6.05 2.58
CA LYS A 148 17.79 -6.12 3.63
C LYS A 148 17.19 -6.04 5.04
N ASN A 149 15.97 -6.57 5.24
CA ASN A 149 15.38 -6.59 6.56
C ASN A 149 16.05 -7.61 7.49
N SER A 150 16.15 -7.27 8.79
CA SER A 150 16.87 -8.06 9.81
C SER A 150 16.26 -9.45 10.05
N TRP A 151 15.03 -9.68 9.63
CA TRP A 151 14.30 -10.94 9.85
C TRP A 151 14.29 -11.87 8.63
N ASN A 152 14.94 -11.47 7.52
CA ASN A 152 14.97 -12.21 6.25
C ASN A 152 13.59 -12.51 5.67
N TYR A 153 12.59 -11.66 5.91
CA TYR A 153 11.30 -11.78 5.26
C TYR A 153 11.46 -11.54 3.76
N LYS A 154 10.82 -12.40 2.96
CA LYS A 154 10.90 -12.33 1.50
C LYS A 154 9.62 -11.74 0.92
N TYR A 155 9.79 -10.79 0.03
CA TYR A 155 8.73 -10.10 -0.70
C TYR A 155 8.91 -10.35 -2.19
N ASP A 156 7.78 -10.46 -2.87
CA ASP A 156 7.69 -10.56 -4.33
C ASP A 156 7.15 -9.23 -4.85
N CYS A 157 8.05 -8.44 -5.46
CA CYS A 157 7.75 -7.09 -5.90
C CYS A 157 7.79 -7.04 -7.43
N GLU A 158 6.69 -6.62 -8.05
CA GLU A 158 6.62 -6.34 -9.47
C GLU A 158 6.56 -4.83 -9.70
N LEU A 159 7.49 -4.31 -10.51
CA LEU A 159 7.53 -2.89 -10.84
C LEU A 159 6.59 -2.57 -12.01
N PHE A 160 5.77 -1.56 -11.81
CA PHE A 160 4.94 -0.90 -12.83
C PHE A 160 5.52 0.49 -13.11
N PRO A 161 6.39 0.63 -14.12
CA PRO A 161 7.07 1.89 -14.41
C PRO A 161 6.06 2.99 -14.74
N SER A 162 6.20 4.14 -14.08
CA SER A 162 5.29 5.27 -14.26
C SER A 162 6.04 6.59 -14.10
N ILE A 163 5.55 7.63 -14.77
CA ILE A 163 5.97 9.00 -14.50
C ILE A 163 5.29 9.43 -13.21
N LEU A 164 6.05 10.01 -12.28
CA LEU A 164 5.58 10.37 -10.94
C LEU A 164 5.56 11.88 -10.68
N GLN A 165 5.79 12.69 -11.70
CA GLN A 165 5.84 14.14 -11.59
C GLN A 165 5.18 14.81 -12.79
N GLY A 166 4.55 15.98 -12.54
CA GLY A 166 3.87 16.76 -13.55
C GLY A 166 2.57 16.11 -14.05
N ASP A 167 1.92 16.76 -15.02
CA ASP A 167 0.57 16.38 -15.48
C ASP A 167 0.49 14.97 -16.08
N LYS A 168 1.58 14.50 -16.68
CA LYS A 168 1.65 13.13 -17.23
C LYS A 168 1.58 12.05 -16.14
N ALA A 169 1.92 12.39 -14.90
CA ALA A 169 1.84 11.45 -13.77
C ALA A 169 0.40 10.97 -13.55
N ILE A 170 -0.59 11.85 -13.65
CA ILE A 170 -2.01 11.52 -13.47
C ILE A 170 -2.41 10.38 -14.41
N THR A 171 -2.14 10.54 -15.69
CA THR A 171 -2.52 9.55 -16.72
C THR A 171 -1.74 8.25 -16.56
N THR A 172 -0.41 8.32 -16.35
CA THR A 172 0.42 7.11 -16.29
C THR A 172 0.16 6.31 -15.03
N ILE A 173 0.00 6.93 -13.86
CA ILE A 173 -0.33 6.23 -12.62
C ILE A 173 -1.73 5.59 -12.72
N THR A 174 -2.72 6.33 -13.24
CA THR A 174 -4.09 5.79 -13.43
C THR A 174 -4.09 4.57 -14.34
N GLN A 175 -3.35 4.60 -15.46
CA GLN A 175 -3.19 3.45 -16.35
C GLN A 175 -2.56 2.25 -15.63
N ARG A 176 -1.53 2.46 -14.79
CA ARG A 176 -0.93 1.37 -14.03
C ARG A 176 -1.88 0.82 -12.97
N LEU A 177 -2.67 1.67 -12.30
CA LEU A 177 -3.70 1.22 -11.39
C LEU A 177 -4.77 0.37 -12.09
N GLU A 178 -5.18 0.73 -13.31
CA GLU A 178 -6.10 -0.07 -14.12
C GLU A 178 -5.49 -1.42 -14.53
N GLU A 179 -4.22 -1.43 -14.93
CA GLU A 179 -3.47 -2.65 -15.29
C GLU A 179 -3.39 -3.61 -14.10
N ILE A 180 -2.99 -3.11 -12.92
CA ILE A 180 -2.91 -3.87 -11.68
C ILE A 180 -4.30 -4.37 -11.27
N SER A 181 -5.34 -3.54 -11.42
CA SER A 181 -6.71 -3.91 -11.08
C SER A 181 -7.24 -5.10 -11.89
N LYS A 182 -6.79 -5.26 -13.14
CA LYS A 182 -7.11 -6.44 -13.98
C LYS A 182 -6.40 -7.70 -13.49
N ARG A 183 -5.29 -7.54 -12.76
CA ARG A 183 -4.46 -8.60 -12.20
C ARG A 183 -4.50 -8.63 -10.68
N ARG A 184 -5.58 -8.15 -10.07
CA ARG A 184 -5.69 -7.95 -8.61
C ARG A 184 -5.40 -9.21 -7.78
N ASP A 185 -5.59 -10.39 -8.35
CA ASP A 185 -5.40 -11.67 -7.67
C ASP A 185 -3.92 -12.08 -7.57
N ASP A 186 -3.05 -11.40 -8.34
CA ASP A 186 -1.61 -11.60 -8.32
C ASP A 186 -0.96 -10.84 -7.16
N PHE A 187 -1.63 -9.84 -6.59
CA PHE A 187 -1.04 -8.92 -5.62
C PHE A 187 -1.84 -8.86 -4.32
N ASP A 188 -1.14 -8.56 -3.25
CA ASP A 188 -1.70 -8.37 -1.91
C ASP A 188 -1.94 -6.88 -1.60
N CYS A 189 -1.12 -6.00 -2.16
CA CYS A 189 -1.25 -4.55 -2.06
C CYS A 189 -0.51 -3.84 -3.20
N ILE A 190 -0.79 -2.55 -3.34
CA ILE A 190 -0.12 -1.64 -4.25
C ILE A 190 0.70 -0.66 -3.42
N VAL A 191 1.91 -0.37 -3.88
CA VAL A 191 2.79 0.63 -3.30
C VAL A 191 3.07 1.71 -4.35
N ILE A 192 2.85 2.97 -4.01
CA ILE A 192 3.22 4.11 -4.85
C ILE A 192 4.35 4.83 -4.14
N VAL A 193 5.57 4.73 -4.66
CA VAL A 193 6.74 5.38 -4.05
C VAL A 193 7.38 6.35 -5.01
N ARG A 194 7.55 7.58 -4.51
CA ARG A 194 8.28 8.64 -5.16
C ARG A 194 9.53 8.94 -4.34
N GLY A 195 10.67 9.03 -4.98
CA GLY A 195 11.91 9.37 -4.30
C GLY A 195 12.62 10.53 -4.96
N GLY A 196 13.20 11.39 -4.15
CA GLY A 196 14.14 12.43 -4.56
C GLY A 196 13.54 13.51 -5.45
N GLY A 197 13.43 14.73 -4.98
CA GLY A 197 12.96 15.86 -5.81
C GLY A 197 12.23 16.94 -5.03
N GLY A 198 12.31 16.94 -3.70
CA GLY A 198 11.67 17.97 -2.89
C GLY A 198 10.16 18.08 -3.13
N ASP A 199 9.59 19.24 -2.81
CA ASP A 199 8.13 19.48 -2.92
C ASP A 199 7.67 19.76 -4.36
N VAL A 200 8.60 19.89 -5.31
CA VAL A 200 8.29 20.24 -6.69
C VAL A 200 7.54 19.11 -7.39
N GLY A 201 6.39 19.43 -8.00
CA GLY A 201 5.60 18.49 -8.80
C GLY A 201 4.66 17.60 -8.01
N LEU A 202 4.34 17.92 -6.75
CA LEU A 202 3.37 17.19 -5.93
C LEU A 202 1.91 17.50 -6.24
N SER A 203 1.62 18.62 -6.89
CA SER A 203 0.25 19.04 -7.18
C SER A 203 -0.56 18.06 -8.02
N CYS A 204 0.09 17.23 -8.84
CA CYS A 204 -0.57 16.16 -9.58
C CYS A 204 -1.26 15.13 -8.67
N TYR A 205 -0.80 14.97 -7.43
CA TYR A 205 -1.41 14.08 -6.44
C TYR A 205 -2.64 14.67 -5.74
N ASP A 206 -2.95 15.93 -6.00
CA ASP A 206 -4.19 16.58 -5.57
C ASP A 206 -5.28 16.58 -6.66
N ASP A 207 -4.96 16.00 -7.83
CA ASP A 207 -5.94 15.86 -8.91
C ASP A 207 -7.05 14.86 -8.55
N TYR A 208 -8.28 15.26 -8.92
CA TYR A 208 -9.48 14.46 -8.63
C TYR A 208 -9.46 13.10 -9.33
N THR A 209 -8.98 13.03 -10.58
CA THR A 209 -8.98 11.78 -11.37
C THR A 209 -8.07 10.75 -10.74
N LEU A 210 -6.85 11.17 -10.37
CA LEU A 210 -5.89 10.31 -9.69
C LEU A 210 -6.37 9.89 -8.30
N ALA A 211 -6.85 10.84 -7.50
CA ALA A 211 -7.38 10.57 -6.17
C ALA A 211 -8.57 9.60 -6.21
N LYS A 212 -9.47 9.75 -7.19
CA LYS A 212 -10.59 8.82 -7.42
C LYS A 212 -10.09 7.42 -7.80
N ALA A 213 -9.13 7.32 -8.72
CA ALA A 213 -8.54 6.03 -9.11
C ALA A 213 -7.92 5.29 -7.91
N ILE A 214 -7.20 6.01 -7.05
CA ILE A 214 -6.62 5.48 -5.82
C ILE A 214 -7.72 5.05 -4.83
N ALA A 215 -8.70 5.92 -4.58
CA ALA A 215 -9.78 5.64 -3.64
C ALA A 215 -10.62 4.42 -4.04
N THR A 216 -10.83 4.19 -5.33
CA THR A 216 -11.66 3.09 -5.87
C THR A 216 -10.87 1.86 -6.27
N ALA A 217 -9.55 1.85 -6.07
CA ALA A 217 -8.72 0.70 -6.36
C ALA A 217 -9.15 -0.53 -5.54
N PRO A 218 -9.14 -1.74 -6.15
CA PRO A 218 -9.61 -2.96 -5.49
C PRO A 218 -8.61 -3.54 -4.46
N LEU A 219 -7.39 -3.03 -4.42
CA LEU A 219 -6.33 -3.42 -3.51
C LEU A 219 -5.95 -2.28 -2.59
N PRO A 220 -5.52 -2.56 -1.34
CA PRO A 220 -4.98 -1.55 -0.45
C PRO A 220 -3.77 -0.84 -1.09
N ILE A 221 -3.80 0.49 -1.10
CA ILE A 221 -2.69 1.31 -1.63
C ILE A 221 -1.94 1.94 -0.48
N ILE A 222 -0.62 1.74 -0.46
CA ILE A 222 0.29 2.37 0.48
C ILE A 222 1.08 3.43 -0.28
N ALA A 223 0.86 4.69 0.06
CA ALA A 223 1.51 5.82 -0.58
C ALA A 223 2.76 6.23 0.20
N GLY A 224 3.86 6.41 -0.51
CA GLY A 224 5.11 7.01 -0.03
C GLY A 224 5.51 8.17 -0.95
N ILE A 225 4.59 9.13 -1.08
CA ILE A 225 4.67 10.22 -2.05
C ILE A 225 5.04 11.53 -1.35
N GLY A 226 4.65 11.64 -0.08
CA GLY A 226 4.52 12.88 0.64
C GLY A 226 5.81 13.48 1.18
N HIS A 227 5.69 14.71 1.62
CA HIS A 227 6.65 15.45 2.41
C HIS A 227 6.04 15.71 3.80
N SER A 228 6.90 15.98 4.80
CA SER A 228 6.52 16.09 6.22
C SER A 228 5.49 17.19 6.53
N THR A 229 5.30 18.16 5.63
CA THR A 229 4.48 19.35 5.89
C THR A 229 3.12 19.36 5.19
N ASN A 230 2.90 18.62 4.10
CA ASN A 230 1.65 18.65 3.34
C ASN A 230 1.21 17.26 2.85
N ASP A 231 0.12 16.75 3.42
CA ASP A 231 -0.54 15.55 2.92
C ASP A 231 -1.23 15.83 1.57
N THR A 232 -0.88 15.07 0.53
CA THR A 232 -1.59 15.11 -0.75
C THR A 232 -2.95 14.42 -0.65
N ILE A 233 -3.93 14.79 -1.50
CA ILE A 233 -5.25 14.13 -1.53
C ILE A 233 -5.09 12.64 -1.85
N SER A 234 -4.21 12.29 -2.78
CA SER A 234 -3.87 10.89 -3.09
C SER A 234 -3.37 10.11 -1.87
N GLY A 235 -2.53 10.72 -1.03
CA GLY A 235 -2.12 10.16 0.26
C GLY A 235 -3.29 10.03 1.23
N MET A 236 -4.15 11.05 1.31
CA MET A 236 -5.31 11.04 2.20
C MET A 236 -6.32 9.95 1.89
N VAL A 237 -6.54 9.60 0.63
CA VAL A 237 -7.50 8.56 0.22
C VAL A 237 -6.90 7.15 0.18
N SER A 238 -5.58 7.02 0.25
CA SER A 238 -4.87 5.75 0.29
C SER A 238 -5.15 4.97 1.58
N TYR A 239 -4.95 3.66 1.55
CA TYR A 239 -5.02 2.79 2.74
C TYR A 239 -4.09 3.27 3.86
N ALA A 240 -2.85 3.58 3.50
CA ALA A 240 -1.87 4.18 4.40
C ALA A 240 -1.03 5.22 3.65
N ASN A 241 -0.76 6.34 4.30
CA ASN A 241 0.13 7.40 3.81
C ASN A 241 1.40 7.41 4.65
N LYS A 242 2.55 7.37 4.00
CA LYS A 242 3.88 7.44 4.59
C LYS A 242 4.66 8.57 3.93
N ILE A 243 5.57 9.17 4.69
CA ILE A 243 6.32 10.34 4.20
C ILE A 243 7.37 9.90 3.17
N THR A 244 8.05 8.77 3.41
CA THR A 244 9.18 8.33 2.59
C THR A 244 9.00 6.91 2.05
N PRO A 245 9.64 6.56 0.94
CA PRO A 245 9.71 5.19 0.44
C PRO A 245 10.22 4.18 1.49
N THR A 246 11.19 4.59 2.29
CA THR A 246 11.77 3.78 3.37
C THR A 246 10.73 3.48 4.46
N GLU A 247 9.90 4.46 4.83
CA GLU A 247 8.81 4.25 5.78
C GLU A 247 7.74 3.29 5.25
N VAL A 248 7.47 3.30 3.94
CA VAL A 248 6.58 2.31 3.32
C VAL A 248 7.14 0.91 3.48
N ALA A 249 8.45 0.72 3.23
CA ALA A 249 9.12 -0.56 3.42
C ALA A 249 9.04 -1.01 4.89
N TYR A 250 9.34 -0.13 5.84
CA TYR A 250 9.22 -0.44 7.28
C TYR A 250 7.78 -0.77 7.68
N PHE A 251 6.79 -0.10 7.14
CA PHE A 251 5.38 -0.41 7.39
C PHE A 251 5.05 -1.86 6.98
N LEU A 252 5.49 -2.29 5.79
CA LEU A 252 5.27 -3.65 5.31
C LEU A 252 6.02 -4.69 6.16
N ILE A 253 7.28 -4.40 6.51
CA ILE A 253 8.09 -5.25 7.38
C ILE A 253 7.41 -5.40 8.75
N GLN A 254 6.89 -4.30 9.32
CA GLN A 254 6.21 -4.33 10.61
C GLN A 254 4.93 -5.15 10.58
N GLN A 255 4.14 -5.10 9.49
CA GLN A 255 2.96 -5.96 9.34
C GLN A 255 3.33 -7.44 9.40
N TYR A 256 4.37 -7.83 8.68
CA TYR A 256 4.88 -9.20 8.68
C TYR A 256 5.40 -9.59 10.07
N HIS A 257 6.15 -8.69 10.71
CA HIS A 257 6.75 -8.93 12.02
C HIS A 257 5.69 -9.09 13.12
N ASN A 258 4.64 -8.28 13.11
CA ASN A 258 3.52 -8.39 14.04
C ASN A 258 2.85 -9.78 13.95
N PHE A 259 2.72 -10.31 12.74
CA PHE A 259 2.20 -11.69 12.56
C PHE A 259 3.17 -12.74 13.08
N SER A 260 4.49 -12.58 12.81
CA SER A 260 5.53 -13.49 13.29
C SER A 260 5.55 -13.58 14.82
N ILE A 261 5.50 -12.43 15.51
CA ILE A 261 5.45 -12.37 16.98
C ILE A 261 4.21 -13.14 17.49
N ALA A 262 3.05 -12.91 16.90
CA ALA A 262 1.83 -13.61 17.33
C ALA A 262 1.95 -15.14 17.21
N VAL A 263 2.60 -15.62 16.15
CA VAL A 263 2.88 -17.05 15.95
C VAL A 263 3.88 -17.57 16.99
N GLU A 264 4.96 -16.85 17.25
CA GLU A 264 5.98 -17.19 18.26
C GLU A 264 5.37 -17.20 19.68
N ASP A 265 4.51 -16.25 20.01
CA ASP A 265 3.78 -16.21 21.29
C ASP A 265 2.86 -17.43 21.44
N CYS A 266 2.10 -17.76 20.40
CA CYS A 266 1.27 -18.97 20.40
C CYS A 266 2.10 -20.24 20.60
N GLN A 267 3.23 -20.37 19.92
CA GLN A 267 4.15 -21.49 20.06
C GLN A 267 4.69 -21.58 21.51
N THR A 268 5.08 -20.44 22.06
CA THR A 268 5.58 -20.35 23.45
C THR A 268 4.50 -20.73 24.46
N GLN A 269 3.27 -20.24 24.28
CA GLN A 269 2.14 -20.60 25.14
C GLN A 269 1.83 -22.10 25.10
N ILE A 270 1.80 -22.70 23.91
CA ILE A 270 1.59 -24.14 23.73
C ILE A 270 2.70 -24.93 24.45
N SER A 271 3.94 -24.52 24.28
CA SER A 271 5.11 -25.16 24.91
C SER A 271 5.04 -25.05 26.43
N ASN A 272 4.72 -23.85 26.96
CA ASN A 272 4.59 -23.64 28.39
C ASN A 272 3.42 -24.40 29.01
N PHE A 273 2.29 -24.48 28.32
CA PHE A 273 1.13 -25.24 28.75
C PHE A 273 1.46 -26.74 28.84
N ALA A 274 2.11 -27.27 27.78
CA ALA A 274 2.57 -28.65 27.79
C ALA A 274 3.55 -28.97 28.93
N LEU A 275 4.53 -28.05 29.17
CA LEU A 275 5.49 -28.18 30.27
C LEU A 275 4.82 -28.10 31.65
N ASN A 276 3.81 -27.26 31.82
CA ASN A 276 3.07 -27.16 33.09
C ASN A 276 2.27 -28.44 33.38
N ILE A 277 1.56 -28.99 32.39
CA ILE A 277 0.88 -30.28 32.52
C ILE A 277 1.88 -31.34 32.94
N LEU A 278 3.03 -31.42 32.26
CA LEU A 278 4.07 -32.40 32.61
C LEU A 278 4.64 -32.22 34.03
N LYS A 279 4.77 -30.95 34.50
CA LYS A 279 5.22 -30.66 35.86
C LYS A 279 4.19 -31.03 36.91
N GLU A 280 2.91 -30.72 36.71
CA GLU A 280 1.82 -31.07 37.60
C GLU A 280 1.67 -32.60 37.74
N GLU A 281 1.72 -33.31 36.64
CA GLU A 281 1.71 -34.75 36.61
C GLU A 281 2.91 -35.36 37.34
N ARG A 282 4.12 -34.86 37.10
CA ARG A 282 5.34 -35.26 37.84
C ARG A 282 5.23 -35.00 39.33
N PHE A 283 4.69 -33.86 39.72
CA PHE A 283 4.48 -33.55 41.14
C PHE A 283 3.46 -34.46 41.79
N PHE A 284 2.33 -34.72 41.10
CA PHE A 284 1.31 -35.66 41.55
C PHE A 284 1.89 -37.07 41.74
N PHE A 285 2.70 -37.51 40.77
CA PHE A 285 3.42 -38.80 40.89
C PHE A 285 4.41 -38.82 42.02
N SER A 286 5.13 -37.75 42.27
CA SER A 286 6.04 -37.66 43.39
C SER A 286 5.29 -37.81 44.75
N GLN A 287 4.13 -37.16 44.87
CA GLN A 287 3.28 -37.30 46.07
C GLN A 287 2.73 -38.70 46.25
N ILE A 288 2.22 -39.33 45.16
CA ILE A 288 1.76 -40.70 45.20
C ILE A 288 2.91 -41.64 45.59
N GLY A 289 4.08 -41.46 44.97
CA GLY A 289 5.27 -42.26 45.31
C GLY A 289 5.66 -42.14 46.79
N ASN A 290 5.60 -40.95 47.35
CA ASN A 290 5.88 -40.71 48.75
C ASN A 290 4.78 -41.34 49.66
N PHE A 291 3.52 -41.23 49.27
CA PHE A 291 2.39 -41.83 49.99
C PHE A 291 2.45 -43.36 50.00
N ILE A 292 2.74 -43.96 48.85
CA ILE A 292 2.90 -45.40 48.72
C ILE A 292 4.07 -45.91 49.59
N ARG A 293 5.20 -45.18 49.56
CA ARG A 293 6.39 -45.52 50.35
C ARG A 293 6.07 -45.48 51.84
N HIS A 294 5.41 -44.42 52.30
CA HIS A 294 5.05 -44.26 53.72
C HIS A 294 4.02 -45.29 54.19
N SER A 295 3.07 -45.64 53.28
CA SER A 295 2.08 -46.71 53.58
C SER A 295 2.74 -48.08 53.57
N ALA A 296 3.72 -48.33 52.71
CA ALA A 296 4.46 -49.58 52.63
C ALA A 296 5.33 -49.83 53.91
N GLU A 297 5.88 -48.76 54.49
CA GLU A 297 6.60 -48.81 55.75
C GLU A 297 5.69 -49.25 56.93
N LYS A 298 4.41 -49.01 56.80
CA LYS A 298 3.39 -49.21 57.83
C LYS A 298 2.65 -50.56 57.72
N PHE A 299 2.64 -51.12 56.55
CA PHE A 299 1.92 -52.40 56.32
C PHE A 299 2.90 -53.55 56.06
N SER A 300 2.67 -54.66 56.74
CA SER A 300 3.44 -55.89 56.63
C SER A 300 3.56 -56.43 55.19
N SER A 301 4.55 -57.28 54.95
CA SER A 301 5.02 -57.81 53.66
C SER A 301 3.96 -58.42 52.75
N VAL A 302 2.79 -58.80 53.26
CA VAL A 302 1.69 -59.36 52.45
C VAL A 302 1.01 -58.36 51.53
N LYS A 303 1.09 -57.05 51.86
CA LYS A 303 0.49 -56.02 51.03
C LYS A 303 1.47 -55.42 49.97
N LEU A 304 2.74 -55.70 50.11
CA LEU A 304 3.76 -55.20 49.14
C LEU A 304 3.46 -55.63 47.68
N GLN A 305 2.98 -56.86 47.50
CA GLN A 305 2.66 -57.37 46.18
C GLN A 305 1.41 -56.68 45.56
N GLN A 306 0.41 -56.33 46.42
CA GLN A 306 -0.76 -55.55 45.96
C GLN A 306 -0.36 -54.13 45.62
N ILE A 307 0.50 -53.51 46.45
CA ILE A 307 1.02 -52.14 46.21
C ILE A 307 1.88 -52.11 44.92
N GLU A 308 2.72 -53.10 44.69
CA GLU A 308 3.54 -53.20 43.49
C GLU A 308 2.69 -53.33 42.20
N ASN A 309 1.58 -54.10 42.31
CA ASN A 309 0.61 -54.20 41.20
C ASN A 309 -0.15 -52.89 40.96
N GLU A 310 -0.56 -52.18 42.00
CA GLU A 310 -1.21 -50.84 41.85
C GLU A 310 -0.26 -49.83 41.25
N LYS A 311 0.99 -49.83 41.68
CA LYS A 311 2.06 -48.98 41.12
C LYS A 311 2.27 -49.24 39.60
N ASN A 312 2.25 -50.50 39.21
CA ASN A 312 2.39 -50.86 37.80
C ASN A 312 1.17 -50.42 36.97
N LYS A 313 -0.03 -50.47 37.53
CA LYS A 313 -1.25 -49.99 36.89
C LYS A 313 -1.20 -48.47 36.68
N ILE A 314 -0.82 -47.72 37.70
CA ILE A 314 -0.65 -46.26 37.59
C ILE A 314 0.35 -45.93 36.49
N LYS A 315 1.51 -46.62 36.45
CA LYS A 315 2.50 -46.41 35.39
C LYS A 315 1.95 -46.70 33.99
N SER A 316 1.16 -47.73 33.83
CA SER A 316 0.52 -48.09 32.55
C SER A 316 -0.48 -47.00 32.11
N GLU A 317 -1.35 -46.57 33.05
CA GLU A 317 -2.35 -45.52 32.79
C GLU A 317 -1.69 -44.19 32.46
N VAL A 318 -0.60 -43.86 33.16
CA VAL A 318 0.21 -42.67 32.86
C VAL A 318 0.85 -42.72 31.50
N LYS A 319 1.42 -43.89 31.15
CA LYS A 319 1.99 -44.06 29.83
C LYS A 319 0.95 -43.88 28.73
N GLN A 320 -0.23 -44.50 28.89
CA GLN A 320 -1.34 -44.33 27.96
C GLN A 320 -1.84 -42.89 27.89
N PHE A 321 -1.95 -42.20 29.06
CA PHE A 321 -2.33 -40.78 29.11
C PHE A 321 -1.33 -39.90 28.38
N LEU A 322 -0.03 -40.08 28.60
CA LEU A 322 1.02 -39.34 27.91
C LEU A 322 1.07 -39.63 26.41
N GLU A 323 0.89 -40.89 25.99
CA GLU A 323 0.80 -41.26 24.59
C GLU A 323 -0.41 -40.62 23.92
N LYS A 324 -1.59 -40.62 24.58
CA LYS A 324 -2.81 -40.00 24.12
C LYS A 324 -2.63 -38.48 23.97
N ASN A 325 -2.02 -37.79 24.93
CA ASN A 325 -1.79 -36.36 24.86
C ASN A 325 -0.72 -36.00 23.82
N ARG A 326 0.34 -36.78 23.66
CA ARG A 326 1.29 -36.67 22.55
C ARG A 326 0.62 -36.83 21.19
N PHE A 327 -0.29 -37.79 21.10
CA PHE A 327 -1.07 -38.02 19.87
C PHE A 327 -1.95 -36.81 19.56
N LEU A 328 -2.69 -36.28 20.55
CA LEU A 328 -3.53 -35.09 20.39
C LEU A 328 -2.71 -33.84 20.00
N LEU A 329 -1.54 -33.65 20.59
CA LEU A 329 -0.61 -32.58 20.22
C LEU A 329 -0.16 -32.73 18.76
N LYS A 330 0.28 -33.93 18.39
CA LYS A 330 0.72 -34.24 17.02
C LYS A 330 -0.43 -34.10 16.00
N GLU A 331 -1.63 -34.45 16.38
CA GLU A 331 -2.83 -34.24 15.55
C GLU A 331 -3.14 -32.75 15.36
N ALA A 332 -3.05 -31.98 16.43
CA ALA A 332 -3.23 -30.51 16.36
C ALA A 332 -2.17 -29.84 15.47
N GLU A 333 -0.88 -30.20 15.64
CA GLU A 333 0.20 -29.73 14.78
C GLU A 333 -0.01 -30.13 13.32
N THR A 334 -0.45 -31.37 13.08
CA THR A 334 -0.75 -31.87 11.74
C THR A 334 -1.91 -31.10 11.10
N LYS A 335 -2.98 -30.81 11.87
CA LYS A 335 -4.11 -30.01 11.40
C LYS A 335 -3.69 -28.58 11.04
N VAL A 336 -2.89 -27.95 11.89
CA VAL A 336 -2.33 -26.59 11.61
C VAL A 336 -1.50 -26.60 10.32
N ASN A 337 -0.62 -27.60 10.16
CA ASN A 337 0.21 -27.75 8.97
C ASN A 337 -0.60 -28.10 7.71
N LEU A 338 -1.65 -28.92 7.86
CA LEU A 338 -2.53 -29.29 6.74
C LEU A 338 -3.40 -28.13 6.26
N LEU A 339 -3.81 -27.25 7.18
CA LEU A 339 -4.62 -26.08 6.87
C LEU A 339 -3.80 -24.93 6.29
N HIS A 340 -2.46 -25.01 6.37
CA HIS A 340 -1.61 -23.98 5.78
C HIS A 340 -1.77 -23.95 4.26
N PRO A 341 -2.17 -22.84 3.67
CA PRO A 341 -2.48 -22.74 2.24
C PRO A 341 -1.36 -23.27 1.34
N ASP A 342 -0.10 -23.01 1.69
CA ASP A 342 1.05 -23.43 0.89
C ASP A 342 1.21 -24.96 0.84
N ASN A 343 0.86 -25.68 1.90
CA ASN A 343 0.95 -27.14 1.93
C ASN A 343 -0.15 -27.80 1.10
N ILE A 344 -1.31 -27.17 1.01
CA ILE A 344 -2.40 -27.59 0.13
C ILE A 344 -1.97 -27.43 -1.32
N LEU A 345 -1.38 -26.30 -1.66
CA LEU A 345 -0.88 -26.04 -3.00
C LEU A 345 0.30 -26.95 -3.39
N LYS A 346 1.22 -27.26 -2.45
CA LYS A 346 2.34 -28.21 -2.67
C LYS A 346 1.89 -29.62 -3.02
N ARG A 347 0.74 -30.07 -2.54
CA ARG A 347 0.17 -31.40 -2.84
C ARG A 347 -0.44 -31.51 -4.25
N GLY A 348 -0.32 -30.47 -5.05
CA GLY A 348 -0.86 -30.45 -6.41
C GLY A 348 -2.29 -29.94 -6.49
N TYR A 349 -2.88 -29.52 -5.37
CA TYR A 349 -4.15 -28.80 -5.42
C TYR A 349 -3.93 -27.39 -5.94
N SER A 350 -4.95 -26.85 -6.53
CA SER A 350 -4.97 -25.47 -7.02
C SER A 350 -6.16 -24.73 -6.45
N ILE A 351 -6.01 -23.43 -6.31
CA ILE A 351 -7.14 -22.57 -5.96
C ILE A 351 -7.54 -21.84 -7.23
N THR A 352 -8.73 -22.18 -7.73
CA THR A 352 -9.33 -21.46 -8.86
C THR A 352 -10.00 -20.20 -8.32
N MET A 353 -9.65 -19.09 -8.88
CA MET A 353 -10.12 -17.77 -8.48
C MET A 353 -10.72 -17.04 -9.68
N GLN A 354 -11.80 -16.31 -9.43
CA GLN A 354 -12.38 -15.37 -10.36
C GLN A 354 -12.70 -14.09 -9.59
N ASN A 355 -12.26 -12.97 -10.10
CA ASN A 355 -12.49 -11.66 -9.49
C ASN A 355 -12.07 -11.57 -8.00
N GLY A 356 -10.97 -12.21 -7.60
CA GLY A 356 -10.40 -12.19 -6.24
C GLY A 356 -11.08 -13.11 -5.24
N LYS A 357 -12.06 -13.89 -5.70
CA LYS A 357 -12.73 -14.89 -4.86
C LYS A 357 -12.39 -16.29 -5.35
N ALA A 358 -12.17 -17.21 -4.41
CA ALA A 358 -12.05 -18.62 -4.75
C ALA A 358 -13.41 -19.14 -5.24
N VAL A 359 -13.40 -19.75 -6.41
CA VAL A 359 -14.59 -20.39 -7.00
C VAL A 359 -14.79 -21.75 -6.30
N ARG A 360 -15.96 -21.97 -5.70
CA ARG A 360 -16.31 -23.20 -4.99
C ARG A 360 -17.29 -24.09 -5.76
N SER A 361 -18.04 -23.50 -6.68
CA SER A 361 -19.00 -24.19 -7.54
C SER A 361 -18.90 -23.68 -8.95
N ALA A 362 -19.19 -24.51 -9.93
CA ALA A 362 -19.25 -24.12 -11.33
C ALA A 362 -20.25 -22.97 -11.60
N ASP A 363 -21.31 -22.90 -10.79
CA ASP A 363 -22.35 -21.88 -10.90
C ASP A 363 -21.89 -20.48 -10.45
N GLU A 364 -20.77 -20.40 -9.72
CA GLU A 364 -20.19 -19.11 -9.26
C GLU A 364 -19.34 -18.42 -10.33
N VAL A 365 -19.13 -19.08 -11.46
CA VAL A 365 -18.28 -18.58 -12.54
C VAL A 365 -19.09 -17.68 -13.45
N THR A 366 -18.79 -16.37 -13.39
CA THR A 366 -19.52 -15.32 -14.13
C THR A 366 -18.77 -14.82 -15.37
N ASP A 367 -17.45 -14.93 -15.41
CA ASP A 367 -16.61 -14.43 -16.49
C ASP A 367 -15.89 -15.57 -17.23
N ASP A 368 -15.49 -15.31 -18.46
CA ASP A 368 -14.85 -16.30 -19.33
C ASP A 368 -13.39 -16.65 -18.93
N ILE A 369 -12.84 -15.99 -17.93
CA ILE A 369 -11.46 -16.21 -17.49
C ILE A 369 -11.42 -16.57 -16.02
N ILE A 370 -10.78 -17.68 -15.73
CA ILE A 370 -10.43 -18.11 -14.37
C ILE A 370 -8.91 -18.13 -14.19
N ILE A 371 -8.47 -17.85 -12.98
CA ILE A 371 -7.07 -17.91 -12.59
C ILE A 371 -6.92 -19.04 -11.59
N THR A 372 -6.14 -20.03 -11.97
CA THR A 372 -5.81 -21.16 -11.09
C THR A 372 -4.44 -20.90 -10.45
N LYS A 373 -4.45 -20.71 -9.13
CA LYS A 373 -3.23 -20.55 -8.32
C LYS A 373 -2.66 -21.92 -8.00
N LEU A 374 -1.44 -22.16 -8.42
CA LEU A 374 -0.61 -23.30 -8.07
C LEU A 374 0.41 -22.92 -6.99
N TYR A 375 1.17 -23.88 -6.50
CA TYR A 375 2.26 -23.64 -5.56
C TYR A 375 3.30 -22.65 -6.11
N ASN A 376 3.72 -22.87 -7.36
CA ASN A 376 4.64 -21.96 -8.07
C ASN A 376 3.90 -21.39 -9.27
N GLY A 377 3.31 -20.18 -9.11
CA GLY A 377 2.70 -19.44 -10.18
C GLY A 377 1.19 -19.59 -10.31
N THR A 378 0.68 -18.96 -11.35
CA THR A 378 -0.75 -18.94 -11.67
C THR A 378 -0.96 -19.33 -13.14
N ILE A 379 -2.01 -20.06 -13.43
CA ILE A 379 -2.45 -20.39 -14.78
C ILE A 379 -3.72 -19.58 -15.07
N LYS A 380 -3.75 -18.88 -16.19
CA LYS A 380 -4.97 -18.30 -16.73
C LYS A 380 -5.60 -19.27 -17.70
N SER A 381 -6.85 -19.57 -17.50
CA SER A 381 -7.62 -20.44 -18.37
C SER A 381 -8.87 -19.71 -18.86
N LYS A 382 -9.17 -19.87 -20.12
CA LYS A 382 -10.44 -19.46 -20.72
C LYS A 382 -11.41 -20.62 -20.61
N ILE A 383 -12.62 -20.32 -20.18
CA ILE A 383 -13.69 -21.32 -20.08
C ILE A 383 -14.27 -21.51 -21.48
N GLU A 384 -14.24 -22.71 -21.98
CA GLU A 384 -15.05 -23.14 -23.13
C GLU A 384 -16.34 -23.70 -22.57
N LYS A 385 -17.47 -23.06 -22.90
CA LYS A 385 -18.83 -23.53 -22.58
C LYS A 385 -19.26 -24.60 -23.55
#